data_be295dbc25461453cca0d2ebef3d5712
#
_entry.id   be295dbc25461453cca0d2ebef3d5712
#
_cell.length_a   1.000
_cell.length_b   1.000
_cell.length_c   1.000
_cell.angle_alpha   90.00
_cell.angle_beta   90.00
_cell.angle_gamma   90.00
#
_symmetry.space_group_name_H-M   'P 1'
#
loop_
_entity.id
_entity.type
_entity.pdbx_description
1 polymer ?
#
loop_
_entity_poly.entity_id
_entity_poly.type
_entity_poly.pdbx_seq_one_letter_code
_entity_poly.pdbx_strand_id
1 'polypeptide(L)'
;CVAQGVPFARDYAGYLDNRSFGGAQVSRTFYARGQTGQQLLLGAYSALSRQIKAGTVKLFERREMLDLVVVDGVARGITCRNMVTGEIESYWGDAVILATGGYVNVFYLSTNAMGCSATAVWKAAKKGAYMANPCYTQIHPTCIPQHGEHQSKLTLMSESLRNDGRCWVPKKVEDCEKPAGEIADEDRDYYLERKYPSFGNLAPRDIASRAAKEQCDDDRGVGPGKRGVYLDFADSIKRLGEDTIRERYGNLFEMYEKITAEDGYKQPMRIYPAPHYSMGGLWVDYNCMSNVPGLFVLGEANFSVHGANRLGASALMQGLADGYFVIPYTIAGYLATVTPGEVQDDHAEFTKSREEVQGQIDKMMSINGSKTPS
;
A
#
# COMPACT_ATOMS: atom_id res chain seq x y z
N CYS A 1 -15.85 -6.65 10.60
CA CYS A 1 -15.98 -5.47 9.71
C CYS A 1 -17.44 -5.16 9.40
N VAL A 2 -18.28 -6.16 9.05
CA VAL A 2 -19.73 -5.94 8.83
C VAL A 2 -20.39 -5.32 10.06
N ALA A 3 -20.11 -5.86 11.26
CA ALA A 3 -20.63 -5.32 12.51
C ALA A 3 -20.18 -3.88 12.82
N GLN A 4 -19.10 -3.43 12.21
CA GLN A 4 -18.61 -2.03 12.28
C GLN A 4 -19.18 -1.12 11.19
N GLY A 5 -20.11 -1.64 10.36
CA GLY A 5 -20.79 -0.87 9.35
C GLY A 5 -20.10 -0.85 7.97
N VAL A 6 -19.15 -1.74 7.70
CA VAL A 6 -18.53 -1.83 6.37
C VAL A 6 -19.51 -2.40 5.36
N PRO A 7 -19.87 -1.65 4.28
CA PRO A 7 -20.91 -2.02 3.31
C PRO A 7 -20.35 -2.93 2.22
N PHE A 8 -20.02 -4.17 2.56
CA PHE A 8 -19.63 -5.14 1.54
C PHE A 8 -20.75 -5.42 0.55
N ALA A 9 -20.37 -5.67 -0.69
CA ALA A 9 -21.31 -6.10 -1.72
C ALA A 9 -22.05 -7.38 -1.31
N ARG A 10 -23.32 -7.48 -1.71
CA ARG A 10 -24.16 -8.65 -1.45
C ARG A 10 -24.70 -9.20 -2.75
N ASP A 11 -24.90 -10.50 -2.77
CA ASP A 11 -25.60 -11.18 -3.84
C ASP A 11 -27.13 -10.94 -3.77
N TYR A 12 -27.87 -11.48 -4.73
CA TYR A 12 -29.31 -11.32 -4.80
C TYR A 12 -30.06 -11.95 -3.61
N ALA A 13 -29.48 -12.98 -2.98
CA ALA A 13 -30.03 -13.62 -1.79
C ALA A 13 -29.67 -12.90 -0.48
N GLY A 14 -28.88 -11.82 -0.55
CA GLY A 14 -28.46 -11.01 0.59
C GLY A 14 -27.20 -11.51 1.30
N TYR A 15 -26.55 -12.57 0.81
CA TYR A 15 -25.26 -13.01 1.31
C TYR A 15 -24.13 -12.11 0.83
N LEU A 16 -23.00 -12.16 1.53
CA LEU A 16 -21.79 -11.44 1.10
C LEU A 16 -21.32 -12.00 -0.25
N ASP A 17 -21.28 -11.13 -1.25
CA ASP A 17 -20.75 -11.47 -2.56
C ASP A 17 -19.22 -11.52 -2.54
N ASN A 18 -18.65 -12.42 -3.34
CA ASN A 18 -17.21 -12.53 -3.50
C ASN A 18 -16.81 -12.71 -4.96
N ARG A 19 -15.58 -12.35 -5.27
CA ARG A 19 -15.03 -12.41 -6.62
C ARG A 19 -13.62 -12.96 -6.65
N SER A 20 -13.20 -13.40 -7.83
CA SER A 20 -11.80 -13.76 -8.11
C SER A 20 -10.93 -12.50 -8.27
N PHE A 21 -9.65 -12.67 -8.02
CA PHE A 21 -8.61 -11.67 -8.28
C PHE A 21 -7.48 -12.30 -9.08
N GLY A 22 -6.73 -11.47 -9.79
CA GLY A 22 -5.56 -11.92 -10.55
C GLY A 22 -4.60 -12.78 -9.71
N GLY A 23 -4.19 -13.92 -10.26
CA GLY A 23 -3.40 -14.94 -9.57
C GLY A 23 -4.20 -15.93 -8.71
N ALA A 24 -5.52 -15.73 -8.53
CA ALA A 24 -6.41 -16.67 -7.83
C ALA A 24 -7.59 -17.02 -8.72
N GLN A 25 -7.72 -18.29 -9.06
CA GLN A 25 -8.79 -18.78 -9.97
C GLN A 25 -10.12 -19.05 -9.26
N VAL A 26 -10.18 -18.83 -7.95
CA VAL A 26 -11.39 -19.02 -7.14
C VAL A 26 -11.91 -17.69 -6.61
N SER A 27 -13.23 -17.56 -6.51
CA SER A 27 -13.87 -16.42 -5.85
C SER A 27 -13.66 -16.52 -4.35
N ARG A 28 -12.91 -15.61 -3.75
CA ARG A 28 -12.57 -15.61 -2.33
C ARG A 28 -12.48 -14.19 -1.72
N THR A 29 -12.71 -13.18 -2.52
CA THR A 29 -12.49 -11.79 -2.10
C THR A 29 -13.80 -11.07 -1.91
N PHE A 30 -14.08 -10.69 -0.67
CA PHE A 30 -15.18 -9.77 -0.36
C PHE A 30 -14.78 -8.34 -0.75
N TYR A 31 -15.71 -7.53 -1.17
CA TYR A 31 -15.41 -6.23 -1.74
C TYR A 31 -16.55 -5.22 -1.51
N ALA A 32 -16.21 -3.94 -1.57
CA ALA A 32 -17.15 -2.81 -1.55
C ALA A 32 -16.94 -1.95 -2.81
N ARG A 33 -17.21 -2.53 -3.98
CA ARG A 33 -17.23 -1.93 -5.32
C ARG A 33 -16.21 -0.79 -5.54
N GLY A 34 -14.91 -1.11 -5.49
CA GLY A 34 -13.79 -0.18 -5.69
C GLY A 34 -13.40 0.66 -4.48
N GLN A 35 -14.16 0.63 -3.39
CA GLN A 35 -13.93 1.42 -2.18
C GLN A 35 -13.59 0.57 -0.95
N THR A 36 -13.22 -0.68 -1.11
CA THR A 36 -13.05 -1.63 0.01
C THR A 36 -12.10 -1.11 1.08
N GLY A 37 -10.93 -0.61 0.69
CA GLY A 37 -9.95 -0.07 1.64
C GLY A 37 -10.47 1.15 2.38
N GLN A 38 -11.11 2.08 1.69
CA GLN A 38 -11.71 3.27 2.29
C GLN A 38 -12.81 2.92 3.30
N GLN A 39 -13.69 1.99 2.96
CA GLN A 39 -14.80 1.59 3.82
C GLN A 39 -14.30 0.84 5.07
N LEU A 40 -13.29 0.00 4.93
CA LEU A 40 -12.61 -0.65 6.06
C LEU A 40 -11.98 0.39 7.00
N LEU A 41 -11.29 1.38 6.44
CA LEU A 41 -10.69 2.46 7.22
C LEU A 41 -11.75 3.26 7.97
N LEU A 42 -12.84 3.67 7.31
CA LEU A 42 -13.93 4.42 7.94
C LEU A 42 -14.61 3.63 9.05
N GLY A 43 -14.84 2.32 8.85
CA GLY A 43 -15.40 1.44 9.87
C GLY A 43 -14.50 1.34 11.13
N ALA A 44 -13.21 1.12 10.92
CA ALA A 44 -12.21 1.07 11.99
C ALA A 44 -12.08 2.42 12.71
N TYR A 45 -12.02 3.53 11.95
CA TYR A 45 -11.91 4.88 12.51
C TYR A 45 -13.15 5.27 13.32
N SER A 46 -14.35 4.88 12.89
CA SER A 46 -15.58 5.09 13.63
C SER A 46 -15.57 4.36 14.99
N ALA A 47 -15.01 3.12 15.02
CA ALA A 47 -14.84 2.38 16.26
C ALA A 47 -13.79 3.05 17.17
N LEU A 48 -12.66 3.47 16.62
CA LEU A 48 -11.61 4.21 17.33
C LEU A 48 -12.14 5.52 17.92
N SER A 49 -12.91 6.29 17.17
CA SER A 49 -13.48 7.57 17.60
C SER A 49 -14.37 7.43 18.86
N ARG A 50 -15.08 6.31 18.99
CA ARG A 50 -15.83 6.02 20.21
C ARG A 50 -14.93 5.86 21.44
N GLN A 51 -13.77 5.22 21.28
CA GLN A 51 -12.79 5.02 22.35
C GLN A 51 -12.08 6.34 22.72
N ILE A 52 -11.79 7.17 21.72
CA ILE A 52 -11.23 8.51 21.94
C ILE A 52 -12.24 9.35 22.74
N LYS A 53 -13.53 9.35 22.35
CA LYS A 53 -14.59 10.05 23.08
C LYS A 53 -14.77 9.53 24.51
N ALA A 54 -14.59 8.24 24.73
CA ALA A 54 -14.65 7.62 26.05
C ALA A 54 -13.42 7.92 26.93
N GLY A 55 -12.36 8.50 26.35
CA GLY A 55 -11.10 8.80 27.07
C GLY A 55 -10.18 7.60 27.28
N THR A 56 -10.52 6.44 26.73
CA THR A 56 -9.69 5.22 26.81
C THR A 56 -8.53 5.22 25.82
N VAL A 57 -8.63 6.04 24.77
CA VAL A 57 -7.57 6.25 23.76
C VAL A 57 -7.28 7.73 23.64
N LYS A 58 -6.00 8.08 23.64
CA LYS A 58 -5.51 9.43 23.27
C LYS A 58 -4.94 9.37 21.87
N LEU A 59 -5.36 10.28 21.00
CA LEU A 59 -4.86 10.41 19.63
C LEU A 59 -3.93 11.61 19.53
N PHE A 60 -2.70 11.36 19.07
CA PHE A 60 -1.68 12.38 18.82
C PHE A 60 -1.42 12.48 17.32
N GLU A 61 -2.13 13.36 16.65
CA GLU A 61 -2.01 13.57 15.21
C GLU A 61 -0.72 14.32 14.86
N ARG A 62 -0.26 14.14 13.61
CA ARG A 62 0.91 14.83 13.06
C ARG A 62 2.18 14.66 13.91
N ARG A 63 2.43 13.43 14.36
CA ARG A 63 3.65 13.00 15.02
C ARG A 63 4.43 12.06 14.12
N GLU A 64 5.67 12.42 13.83
CA GLU A 64 6.60 11.56 13.09
C GLU A 64 7.51 10.83 14.08
N MET A 65 7.49 9.51 14.06
CA MET A 65 8.40 8.72 14.88
C MET A 65 9.84 8.86 14.39
N LEU A 66 10.74 9.31 15.27
CA LEU A 66 12.15 9.54 14.97
C LEU A 66 13.07 8.53 15.65
N ASP A 67 12.64 7.89 16.73
CA ASP A 67 13.42 6.86 17.41
C ASP A 67 12.53 5.89 18.20
N LEU A 68 13.04 4.66 18.41
CA LEU A 68 12.50 3.68 19.36
C LEU A 68 13.29 3.75 20.65
N VAL A 69 12.61 3.94 21.77
CA VAL A 69 13.26 3.92 23.09
C VAL A 69 13.28 2.51 23.64
N VAL A 70 14.48 1.99 23.89
CA VAL A 70 14.71 0.65 24.44
C VAL A 70 15.42 0.82 25.78
N VAL A 71 14.86 0.23 26.84
CA VAL A 71 15.40 0.22 28.20
C VAL A 71 15.66 -1.22 28.57
N ASP A 72 16.88 -1.56 28.95
CA ASP A 72 17.32 -2.91 29.34
C ASP A 72 16.92 -4.00 28.32
N GLY A 73 17.00 -3.64 27.01
CA GLY A 73 16.65 -4.55 25.91
C GLY A 73 15.16 -4.66 25.61
N VAL A 74 14.29 -3.94 26.31
CA VAL A 74 12.83 -3.95 26.14
C VAL A 74 12.35 -2.63 25.52
N ALA A 75 11.46 -2.69 24.54
CA ALA A 75 10.84 -1.49 23.95
C ALA A 75 9.88 -0.85 24.97
N ARG A 76 10.12 0.41 25.30
CA ARG A 76 9.39 1.15 26.34
C ARG A 76 8.77 2.45 25.84
N GLY A 77 8.97 2.82 24.58
CA GLY A 77 8.36 4.03 24.05
C GLY A 77 8.99 4.48 22.73
N ILE A 78 8.63 5.68 22.33
CA ILE A 78 9.09 6.30 21.09
C ILE A 78 9.44 7.76 21.32
N THR A 79 10.37 8.27 20.52
CA THR A 79 10.64 9.70 20.38
C THR A 79 10.08 10.18 19.04
N CYS A 80 9.30 11.26 19.07
CA CYS A 80 8.61 11.81 17.92
C CYS A 80 8.94 13.27 17.72
N ARG A 81 8.78 13.75 16.48
CA ARG A 81 8.68 15.16 16.15
C ARG A 81 7.22 15.58 16.00
N ASN A 82 6.82 16.61 16.68
CA ASN A 82 5.58 17.32 16.42
C ASN A 82 5.74 18.10 15.11
N MET A 83 5.04 17.67 14.06
CA MET A 83 5.18 18.26 12.73
C MET A 83 4.53 19.65 12.61
N VAL A 84 3.81 20.12 13.64
CA VAL A 84 3.20 21.45 13.69
C VAL A 84 4.13 22.44 14.37
N THR A 85 4.70 22.07 15.53
CA THR A 85 5.54 22.95 16.35
C THR A 85 7.04 22.76 16.11
N GLY A 86 7.45 21.60 15.59
CA GLY A 86 8.86 21.20 15.44
C GLY A 86 9.47 20.58 16.70
N GLU A 87 8.76 20.58 17.83
CA GLU A 87 9.23 20.08 19.10
C GLU A 87 9.48 18.57 19.10
N ILE A 88 10.49 18.12 19.83
CA ILE A 88 10.77 16.71 20.06
C ILE A 88 10.07 16.26 21.33
N GLU A 89 9.17 15.32 21.17
CA GLU A 89 8.31 14.78 22.22
C GLU A 89 8.65 13.29 22.44
N SER A 90 8.42 12.77 23.64
CA SER A 90 8.53 11.33 23.93
C SER A 90 7.21 10.79 24.46
N TYR A 91 6.94 9.54 24.13
CA TYR A 91 5.77 8.81 24.60
C TYR A 91 6.23 7.45 25.14
N TRP A 92 5.95 7.18 26.41
CA TRP A 92 6.25 5.91 27.04
C TRP A 92 5.05 4.95 26.99
N GLY A 93 5.33 3.66 27.13
CA GLY A 93 4.32 2.63 27.23
C GLY A 93 4.94 1.28 27.61
N ASP A 94 4.16 0.45 28.27
CA ASP A 94 4.59 -0.90 28.65
C ASP A 94 4.74 -1.84 27.44
N ALA A 95 4.13 -1.48 26.31
CA ALA A 95 4.33 -2.11 25.01
C ALA A 95 4.28 -1.05 23.91
N VAL A 96 5.03 -1.28 22.83
CA VAL A 96 5.05 -0.44 21.63
C VAL A 96 4.53 -1.25 20.45
N ILE A 97 3.59 -0.70 19.69
CA ILE A 97 3.03 -1.34 18.48
C ILE A 97 3.37 -0.49 17.28
N LEU A 98 4.08 -1.05 16.31
CA LEU A 98 4.29 -0.44 15.00
C LEU A 98 3.27 -0.98 13.99
N ALA A 99 2.40 -0.10 13.50
CA ALA A 99 1.44 -0.37 12.44
C ALA A 99 1.57 0.68 11.32
N THR A 100 2.81 1.01 10.98
CA THR A 100 3.19 2.13 10.11
C THR A 100 3.09 1.84 8.62
N GLY A 101 2.64 0.65 8.26
CA GLY A 101 2.53 0.22 6.86
C GLY A 101 3.88 -0.09 6.22
N GLY A 102 3.85 -0.23 4.89
CA GLY A 102 5.03 -0.58 4.11
C GLY A 102 5.97 0.59 3.83
N TYR A 103 7.05 0.28 3.11
CA TYR A 103 8.12 1.23 2.82
C TYR A 103 8.43 1.38 1.32
N VAL A 104 7.50 1.04 0.43
CA VAL A 104 7.78 1.15 -1.02
C VAL A 104 7.96 2.59 -1.52
N ASN A 105 7.72 3.59 -0.67
CA ASN A 105 8.09 4.98 -0.93
C ASN A 105 9.61 5.24 -1.01
N VAL A 106 10.44 4.25 -0.68
CA VAL A 106 11.88 4.30 -1.00
C VAL A 106 12.15 4.22 -2.51
N PHE A 107 11.17 3.78 -3.28
CA PHE A 107 11.23 3.75 -4.74
C PHE A 107 10.53 4.96 -5.35
N TYR A 108 11.04 5.44 -6.47
CA TYR A 108 10.45 6.55 -7.20
C TYR A 108 9.03 6.21 -7.68
N LEU A 109 8.07 7.08 -7.42
CA LEU A 109 6.67 6.96 -7.81
C LEU A 109 6.02 5.60 -7.45
N SER A 110 6.00 5.28 -6.17
CA SER A 110 5.20 4.17 -5.66
C SER A 110 3.71 4.51 -5.58
N THR A 111 2.89 3.53 -5.24
CA THR A 111 1.45 3.75 -4.98
C THR A 111 1.17 4.15 -3.54
N ASN A 112 2.18 4.12 -2.66
CA ASN A 112 2.01 4.41 -1.24
C ASN A 112 1.92 5.92 -0.97
N ALA A 113 1.21 6.30 0.08
CA ALA A 113 1.18 7.67 0.55
C ALA A 113 2.58 8.11 1.04
N MET A 114 2.88 9.41 0.95
CA MET A 114 4.20 9.96 1.33
C MET A 114 4.60 9.64 2.77
N GLY A 115 3.63 9.53 3.68
CA GLY A 115 3.88 9.15 5.08
C GLY A 115 4.24 7.67 5.29
N CYS A 116 4.06 6.80 4.29
CA CYS A 116 4.47 5.39 4.34
C CYS A 116 5.94 5.25 3.98
N SER A 117 6.81 5.83 4.80
CA SER A 117 8.26 5.81 4.63
C SER A 117 8.89 4.69 5.47
N ALA A 118 10.14 4.36 5.17
CA ALA A 118 10.88 3.36 5.94
C ALA A 118 11.26 3.81 7.36
N THR A 119 10.97 5.05 7.77
CA THR A 119 11.57 5.68 8.96
C THR A 119 11.36 4.86 10.23
N ALA A 120 10.12 4.52 10.58
CA ALA A 120 9.84 3.80 11.82
C ALA A 120 10.46 2.41 11.83
N VAL A 121 10.29 1.65 10.75
CA VAL A 121 10.85 0.30 10.59
C VAL A 121 12.38 0.34 10.63
N TRP A 122 13.00 1.31 9.95
CA TRP A 122 14.45 1.48 9.95
C TRP A 122 14.99 1.90 11.33
N LYS A 123 14.30 2.79 12.04
CA LYS A 123 14.69 3.19 13.41
C LYS A 123 14.62 2.02 14.37
N ALA A 124 13.57 1.20 14.29
CA ALA A 124 13.47 -0.02 15.08
C ALA A 124 14.60 -1.01 14.75
N ALA A 125 14.94 -1.19 13.47
CA ALA A 125 16.05 -2.03 13.04
C ALA A 125 17.40 -1.52 13.58
N LYS A 126 17.62 -0.21 13.62
CA LYS A 126 18.83 0.38 14.25
C LYS A 126 18.91 0.14 15.77
N LYS A 127 17.79 -0.10 16.42
CA LYS A 127 17.74 -0.46 17.86
C LYS A 127 17.78 -1.98 18.08
N GLY A 128 18.05 -2.77 17.04
CA GLY A 128 18.28 -4.21 17.13
C GLY A 128 17.11 -5.09 16.71
N ALA A 129 15.99 -4.51 16.24
CA ALA A 129 14.92 -5.30 15.68
C ALA A 129 15.35 -5.91 14.33
N TYR A 130 15.08 -7.20 14.12
CA TYR A 130 15.48 -7.90 12.91
C TYR A 130 14.58 -7.53 11.74
N MET A 131 15.19 -7.43 10.55
CA MET A 131 14.50 -7.33 9.28
C MET A 131 14.47 -8.69 8.60
N ALA A 132 13.34 -9.02 7.97
CA ALA A 132 13.20 -10.22 7.15
C ALA A 132 12.72 -9.85 5.75
N ASN A 133 13.30 -10.49 4.73
CA ASN A 133 12.94 -10.34 3.32
C ASN A 133 12.89 -8.88 2.81
N PRO A 134 13.80 -7.98 3.17
CA PRO A 134 13.65 -6.54 2.93
C PRO A 134 13.58 -6.16 1.44
N CYS A 135 14.09 -7.01 0.56
CA CYS A 135 14.06 -6.80 -0.90
C CYS A 135 12.79 -7.34 -1.59
N TYR A 136 11.88 -8.00 -0.86
CA TYR A 136 10.66 -8.54 -1.45
C TYR A 136 9.62 -7.44 -1.61
N THR A 137 9.57 -6.86 -2.80
CA THR A 137 8.65 -5.78 -3.18
C THR A 137 7.72 -6.25 -4.29
N GLN A 138 6.42 -6.05 -4.12
CA GLN A 138 5.43 -6.35 -5.13
C GLN A 138 5.17 -5.12 -6.00
N ILE A 139 5.15 -5.34 -7.31
CA ILE A 139 4.76 -4.34 -8.31
C ILE A 139 3.29 -4.58 -8.68
N HIS A 140 2.49 -3.52 -8.76
CA HIS A 140 1.10 -3.59 -9.19
C HIS A 140 0.98 -3.18 -10.66
N PRO A 141 0.34 -4.00 -11.52
CA PRO A 141 0.34 -3.77 -12.97
C PRO A 141 -0.65 -2.69 -13.45
N THR A 142 -1.65 -2.33 -12.65
CA THR A 142 -2.76 -1.46 -13.08
C THR A 142 -2.74 -0.11 -12.35
N CYS A 143 -1.64 0.63 -12.44
CA CYS A 143 -1.56 1.98 -11.91
C CYS A 143 -1.72 2.99 -13.05
N ILE A 144 -2.36 4.13 -12.78
CA ILE A 144 -2.42 5.24 -13.72
C ILE A 144 -1.01 5.80 -13.87
N PRO A 145 -0.47 5.94 -15.09
CA PRO A 145 0.86 6.49 -15.32
C PRO A 145 0.98 7.91 -14.78
N GLN A 146 2.20 8.37 -14.65
CA GLN A 146 2.47 9.75 -14.23
C GLN A 146 1.80 10.76 -15.16
N HIS A 147 1.01 11.65 -14.56
CA HIS A 147 0.38 12.80 -15.21
C HIS A 147 0.87 14.09 -14.55
N GLY A 148 1.76 14.80 -15.21
CA GLY A 148 2.36 16.04 -14.69
C GLY A 148 3.61 15.83 -13.83
N GLU A 149 4.34 16.92 -13.61
CA GLU A 149 5.67 16.90 -12.97
C GLU A 149 5.60 16.82 -11.44
N HIS A 150 4.48 17.20 -10.84
CA HIS A 150 4.34 17.30 -9.38
C HIS A 150 3.59 16.14 -8.74
N GLN A 151 3.42 15.04 -9.45
CA GLN A 151 2.72 13.87 -8.91
C GLN A 151 3.58 13.14 -7.89
N SER A 152 3.12 13.07 -6.64
CA SER A 152 3.85 12.47 -5.52
C SER A 152 3.77 10.94 -5.46
N LYS A 153 2.76 10.35 -6.10
CA LYS A 153 2.54 8.90 -6.16
C LYS A 153 1.74 8.52 -7.40
N LEU A 154 1.82 7.25 -7.82
CA LEU A 154 0.94 6.71 -8.85
C LEU A 154 -0.37 6.24 -8.22
N THR A 155 -1.49 6.56 -8.88
CA THR A 155 -2.80 6.12 -8.41
C THR A 155 -3.05 4.67 -8.83
N LEU A 156 -3.30 3.82 -7.85
CA LEU A 156 -3.65 2.43 -8.06
C LEU A 156 -5.10 2.31 -8.53
N MET A 157 -5.33 1.59 -9.62
CA MET A 157 -6.66 1.10 -10.00
C MET A 157 -6.82 -0.37 -9.60
N SER A 158 -8.07 -0.78 -9.38
CA SER A 158 -8.35 -2.17 -9.03
C SER A 158 -7.88 -3.12 -10.15
N GLU A 159 -7.20 -4.18 -9.75
CA GLU A 159 -6.77 -5.25 -10.66
C GLU A 159 -7.96 -5.95 -11.36
N SER A 160 -9.18 -5.86 -10.77
CA SER A 160 -10.39 -6.41 -11.37
C SER A 160 -10.74 -5.80 -12.72
N LEU A 161 -10.21 -4.64 -13.08
CA LEU A 161 -10.36 -4.07 -14.42
C LEU A 161 -9.85 -5.04 -15.52
N ARG A 162 -8.85 -5.88 -15.22
CA ARG A 162 -8.33 -6.88 -16.16
C ARG A 162 -9.23 -8.09 -16.35
N ASN A 163 -10.33 -8.21 -15.59
CA ASN A 163 -11.32 -9.26 -15.80
C ASN A 163 -12.12 -9.04 -17.10
N ASP A 164 -12.38 -7.79 -17.44
CA ASP A 164 -13.12 -7.41 -18.63
C ASP A 164 -12.29 -6.54 -19.60
N GLY A 165 -11.21 -5.91 -19.13
CA GLY A 165 -10.28 -5.12 -19.95
C GLY A 165 -9.16 -5.96 -20.55
N ARG A 166 -8.77 -5.66 -21.78
CA ARG A 166 -7.66 -6.31 -22.51
C ARG A 166 -6.43 -5.42 -22.57
N CYS A 167 -5.27 -5.98 -22.23
CA CYS A 167 -3.99 -5.25 -22.26
C CYS A 167 -3.33 -5.40 -23.62
N TRP A 168 -2.95 -4.27 -24.25
CA TRP A 168 -2.24 -4.29 -25.52
C TRP A 168 -1.30 -3.10 -25.70
N VAL A 169 -0.40 -3.22 -26.66
CA VAL A 169 0.44 -2.14 -27.20
C VAL A 169 0.43 -2.20 -28.73
N PRO A 170 0.80 -1.14 -29.44
CA PRO A 170 1.02 -1.23 -30.89
C PRO A 170 2.10 -2.24 -31.24
N LYS A 171 1.95 -2.96 -32.36
CA LYS A 171 2.99 -3.88 -32.85
C LYS A 171 4.24 -3.17 -33.31
N LYS A 172 4.11 -1.96 -33.84
CA LYS A 172 5.22 -1.16 -34.38
C LYS A 172 5.49 0.05 -33.49
N VAL A 173 6.76 0.37 -33.32
CA VAL A 173 7.21 1.50 -32.47
C VAL A 173 6.69 2.84 -33.00
N GLU A 174 6.66 3.03 -34.32
CA GLU A 174 6.15 4.24 -34.95
C GLU A 174 4.65 4.51 -34.71
N ASP A 175 3.89 3.47 -34.37
CA ASP A 175 2.46 3.58 -34.07
C ASP A 175 2.19 3.98 -32.61
N CYS A 176 3.19 3.95 -31.73
CA CYS A 176 3.03 4.26 -30.31
C CYS A 176 2.70 5.73 -30.01
N GLU A 177 2.94 6.62 -30.97
CA GLU A 177 2.59 8.04 -30.85
C GLU A 177 1.22 8.38 -31.45
N LYS A 178 0.58 7.43 -32.16
CA LYS A 178 -0.75 7.59 -32.72
C LYS A 178 -1.83 7.51 -31.66
N PRO A 179 -2.96 8.21 -31.83
CA PRO A 179 -4.15 7.97 -31.02
C PRO A 179 -4.59 6.50 -31.10
N ALA A 180 -4.97 5.92 -29.97
CA ALA A 180 -5.35 4.50 -29.88
C ALA A 180 -6.45 4.10 -30.88
N GLY A 181 -7.40 5.01 -31.17
CA GLY A 181 -8.49 4.78 -32.12
C GLY A 181 -8.07 4.71 -33.59
N GLU A 182 -6.85 5.17 -33.92
CA GLU A 182 -6.30 5.10 -35.28
C GLU A 182 -5.51 3.81 -35.55
N ILE A 183 -5.30 2.97 -34.51
CA ILE A 183 -4.57 1.72 -34.60
C ILE A 183 -5.56 0.58 -34.85
N ALA A 184 -5.46 -0.04 -36.02
CA ALA A 184 -6.29 -1.15 -36.39
C ALA A 184 -6.07 -2.35 -35.46
N ASP A 185 -7.07 -3.22 -35.28
CA ASP A 185 -6.98 -4.35 -34.36
C ASP A 185 -5.86 -5.34 -34.75
N GLU A 186 -5.64 -5.53 -36.04
CA GLU A 186 -4.52 -6.34 -36.57
C GLU A 186 -3.14 -5.78 -36.24
N ASP A 187 -3.01 -4.48 -35.95
CA ASP A 187 -1.76 -3.83 -35.54
C ASP A 187 -1.57 -3.73 -34.02
N ARG A 188 -2.50 -4.32 -33.24
CA ARG A 188 -2.42 -4.41 -31.79
C ARG A 188 -1.75 -5.71 -31.35
N ASP A 189 -0.84 -5.62 -30.39
CA ASP A 189 -0.23 -6.78 -29.72
C ASP A 189 -0.88 -6.97 -28.34
N TYR A 190 -1.76 -7.92 -28.23
CA TYR A 190 -2.34 -8.38 -26.96
C TYR A 190 -1.34 -9.27 -26.23
N TYR A 191 -0.25 -8.66 -25.76
CA TYR A 191 0.98 -9.31 -25.32
C TYR A 191 0.79 -10.31 -24.16
N LEU A 192 -0.17 -10.07 -23.23
CA LEU A 192 -0.46 -11.02 -22.15
C LEU A 192 -1.15 -12.28 -22.68
N GLU A 193 -2.12 -12.13 -23.58
CA GLU A 193 -2.83 -13.26 -24.21
C GLU A 193 -1.87 -14.09 -25.06
N ARG A 194 -0.99 -13.43 -25.82
CA ARG A 194 0.01 -14.08 -26.67
C ARG A 194 1.08 -14.82 -25.86
N LYS A 195 1.62 -14.21 -24.81
CA LYS A 195 2.71 -14.80 -23.98
C LYS A 195 2.20 -15.83 -22.98
N TYR A 196 0.99 -15.64 -22.45
CA TYR A 196 0.43 -16.44 -21.37
C TYR A 196 -1.00 -16.89 -21.68
N PRO A 197 -1.23 -17.70 -22.71
CA PRO A 197 -2.57 -18.01 -23.20
C PRO A 197 -3.48 -18.69 -22.17
N SER A 198 -2.90 -19.39 -21.18
CA SER A 198 -3.69 -20.03 -20.11
C SER A 198 -4.29 -19.06 -19.10
N PHE A 199 -3.74 -17.86 -18.96
CA PHE A 199 -4.18 -16.83 -18.01
C PHE A 199 -4.66 -15.56 -18.70
N GLY A 200 -4.11 -15.25 -19.88
CA GLY A 200 -4.41 -14.02 -20.61
C GLY A 200 -4.21 -12.78 -19.72
N ASN A 201 -5.19 -11.91 -19.74
CA ASN A 201 -5.16 -10.67 -18.94
C ASN A 201 -5.23 -10.91 -17.42
N LEU A 202 -5.55 -12.12 -16.97
CA LEU A 202 -5.59 -12.50 -15.56
C LEU A 202 -4.26 -13.08 -15.04
N ALA A 203 -3.18 -12.95 -15.81
CA ALA A 203 -1.84 -13.33 -15.35
C ALA A 203 -1.51 -12.71 -13.98
N PRO A 204 -0.78 -13.42 -13.10
CA PRO A 204 -0.35 -12.92 -11.79
C PRO A 204 0.33 -11.55 -11.88
N ARG A 205 0.28 -10.77 -10.79
CA ARG A 205 0.76 -9.39 -10.77
C ARG A 205 2.21 -9.22 -11.22
N ASP A 206 3.10 -10.08 -10.75
CA ASP A 206 4.51 -10.03 -11.11
C ASP A 206 4.75 -10.31 -12.58
N ILE A 207 4.02 -11.26 -13.15
CA ILE A 207 4.07 -11.60 -14.58
C ILE A 207 3.52 -10.44 -15.42
N ALA A 208 2.32 -9.97 -15.10
CA ALA A 208 1.69 -8.87 -15.83
C ALA A 208 2.51 -7.57 -15.76
N SER A 209 3.11 -7.28 -14.59
CA SER A 209 3.95 -6.09 -14.39
C SER A 209 5.24 -6.16 -15.21
N ARG A 210 5.94 -7.30 -15.19
CA ARG A 210 7.16 -7.52 -16.00
C ARG A 210 6.86 -7.46 -17.48
N ALA A 211 5.77 -8.10 -17.93
CA ALA A 211 5.37 -8.08 -19.32
C ALA A 211 5.03 -6.67 -19.81
N ALA A 212 4.34 -5.84 -19.00
CA ALA A 212 4.06 -4.45 -19.33
C ALA A 212 5.34 -3.59 -19.36
N LYS A 213 6.23 -3.78 -18.38
CA LYS A 213 7.53 -3.07 -18.34
C LYS A 213 8.38 -3.40 -19.56
N GLU A 214 8.43 -4.66 -19.96
CA GLU A 214 9.15 -5.12 -21.15
C GLU A 214 8.64 -4.42 -22.42
N GLN A 215 7.31 -4.24 -22.59
CA GLN A 215 6.79 -3.49 -23.73
C GLN A 215 7.31 -2.05 -23.77
N CYS A 216 7.38 -1.40 -22.59
CA CYS A 216 7.90 -0.04 -22.49
C CYS A 216 9.42 0.02 -22.74
N ASP A 217 10.17 -0.98 -22.29
CA ASP A 217 11.63 -1.08 -22.49
C ASP A 217 11.99 -1.38 -23.97
N ASP A 218 11.08 -2.06 -24.69
CA ASP A 218 11.18 -2.33 -26.13
C ASP A 218 10.69 -1.13 -26.99
N ASP A 219 10.61 0.07 -26.41
CA ASP A 219 10.11 1.31 -27.03
C ASP A 219 8.65 1.27 -27.52
N ARG A 220 7.89 0.24 -27.16
CA ARG A 220 6.47 0.09 -27.51
C ARG A 220 5.51 0.65 -26.45
N GLY A 221 6.04 1.38 -25.48
CA GLY A 221 5.24 2.10 -24.50
C GLY A 221 4.44 3.24 -25.13
N VAL A 222 3.27 3.53 -24.59
CA VAL A 222 2.36 4.57 -25.06
C VAL A 222 2.23 5.72 -24.06
N GLY A 223 1.75 6.87 -24.55
CA GLY A 223 1.55 8.07 -23.73
C GLY A 223 2.84 8.83 -23.40
N PRO A 224 2.74 9.89 -22.59
CA PRO A 224 3.88 10.73 -22.25
C PRO A 224 5.05 9.94 -21.67
N GLY A 225 6.25 10.14 -22.24
CA GLY A 225 7.45 9.43 -21.82
C GLY A 225 7.48 7.94 -22.14
N LYS A 226 6.54 7.43 -22.97
CA LYS A 226 6.42 6.01 -23.37
C LYS A 226 6.34 5.05 -22.17
N ARG A 227 5.73 5.52 -21.07
CA ARG A 227 5.57 4.77 -19.83
C ARG A 227 4.11 4.38 -19.60
N GLY A 228 3.57 3.60 -20.53
CA GLY A 228 2.20 3.09 -20.42
C GLY A 228 1.95 1.94 -21.37
N VAL A 229 0.96 1.12 -21.06
CA VAL A 229 0.35 0.16 -21.97
C VAL A 229 -1.16 0.40 -21.94
N TYR A 230 -1.87 0.04 -22.98
CA TYR A 230 -3.32 0.20 -23.04
C TYR A 230 -4.04 -0.89 -22.24
N LEU A 231 -5.13 -0.50 -21.57
CA LEU A 231 -6.16 -1.36 -20.98
C LEU A 231 -7.48 -0.98 -21.63
N ASP A 232 -8.00 -1.83 -22.50
CA ASP A 232 -9.08 -1.55 -23.44
C ASP A 232 -10.35 -2.30 -23.09
N PHE A 233 -11.46 -1.60 -22.99
CA PHE A 233 -12.77 -2.14 -22.68
C PHE A 233 -13.71 -2.22 -23.90
N ALA A 234 -13.27 -1.83 -25.11
CA ALA A 234 -14.11 -1.78 -26.29
C ALA A 234 -14.84 -3.11 -26.56
N ASP A 235 -14.12 -4.23 -26.49
CA ASP A 235 -14.71 -5.57 -26.70
C ASP A 235 -15.75 -5.92 -25.63
N SER A 236 -15.48 -5.60 -24.38
CA SER A 236 -16.39 -5.89 -23.26
C SER A 236 -17.62 -4.98 -23.30
N ILE A 237 -17.47 -3.71 -23.66
CA ILE A 237 -18.59 -2.79 -23.87
C ILE A 237 -19.47 -3.28 -25.02
N LYS A 238 -18.87 -3.72 -26.13
CA LYS A 238 -19.62 -4.29 -27.26
C LYS A 238 -20.37 -5.57 -26.89
N ARG A 239 -19.78 -6.42 -26.06
CA ARG A 239 -20.34 -7.73 -25.67
C ARG A 239 -21.36 -7.63 -24.56
N LEU A 240 -21.14 -6.82 -23.55
CA LEU A 240 -21.92 -6.77 -22.30
C LEU A 240 -22.83 -5.53 -22.21
N GLY A 241 -22.58 -4.51 -23.02
CA GLY A 241 -23.18 -3.20 -22.91
C GLY A 241 -22.44 -2.28 -21.94
N GLU A 242 -22.46 -0.98 -22.22
CA GLU A 242 -21.82 0.05 -21.38
C GLU A 242 -22.39 0.08 -19.96
N ASP A 243 -23.70 -0.09 -19.80
CA ASP A 243 -24.36 -0.07 -18.49
C ASP A 243 -23.82 -1.15 -17.56
N THR A 244 -23.55 -2.36 -18.08
CA THR A 244 -22.95 -3.44 -17.29
C THR A 244 -21.52 -3.10 -16.85
N ILE A 245 -20.73 -2.51 -17.75
CA ILE A 245 -19.36 -2.06 -17.41
C ILE A 245 -19.41 -0.92 -16.41
N ARG A 246 -20.35 0.00 -16.55
CA ARG A 246 -20.57 1.12 -15.63
C ARG A 246 -21.00 0.61 -14.23
N GLU A 247 -21.86 -0.37 -14.16
CA GLU A 247 -22.25 -0.99 -12.89
C GLU A 247 -21.05 -1.65 -12.19
N ARG A 248 -20.18 -2.33 -12.93
CA ARG A 248 -19.02 -3.05 -12.37
C ARG A 248 -17.88 -2.12 -11.97
N TYR A 249 -17.58 -1.11 -12.77
CA TYR A 249 -16.32 -0.34 -12.69
C TYR A 249 -16.50 1.18 -12.75
N GLY A 250 -17.71 1.70 -12.78
CA GLY A 250 -17.98 3.12 -13.07
C GLY A 250 -17.20 4.09 -12.22
N ASN A 251 -17.06 3.80 -10.92
CA ASN A 251 -16.26 4.63 -10.02
C ASN A 251 -14.74 4.62 -10.35
N LEU A 252 -14.23 3.55 -10.95
CA LEU A 252 -12.83 3.46 -11.37
C LEU A 252 -12.60 4.24 -12.68
N PHE A 253 -13.58 4.19 -13.59
CA PHE A 253 -13.59 5.00 -14.82
C PHE A 253 -13.66 6.49 -14.48
N GLU A 254 -14.58 6.88 -13.59
CA GLU A 254 -14.67 8.27 -13.11
C GLU A 254 -13.37 8.74 -12.43
N MET A 255 -12.74 7.90 -11.63
CA MET A 255 -11.44 8.22 -11.02
C MET A 255 -10.36 8.42 -12.09
N TYR A 256 -10.32 7.53 -13.10
CA TYR A 256 -9.38 7.65 -14.22
C TYR A 256 -9.59 8.96 -14.97
N GLU A 257 -10.82 9.27 -15.34
CA GLU A 257 -11.19 10.50 -16.06
C GLU A 257 -10.83 11.77 -15.25
N LYS A 258 -11.09 11.79 -13.95
CA LYS A 258 -10.72 12.93 -13.07
C LYS A 258 -9.21 13.17 -13.00
N ILE A 259 -8.39 12.14 -13.14
CA ILE A 259 -6.93 12.25 -13.08
C ILE A 259 -6.34 12.59 -14.45
N THR A 260 -6.87 11.97 -15.51
CA THR A 260 -6.26 11.99 -16.84
C THR A 260 -6.97 12.91 -17.82
N ALA A 261 -8.21 13.32 -17.52
CA ALA A 261 -9.14 13.98 -18.43
C ALA A 261 -9.50 13.12 -19.68
N GLU A 262 -9.32 11.79 -19.59
CA GLU A 262 -9.62 10.83 -20.66
C GLU A 262 -10.80 9.94 -20.28
N ASP A 263 -11.77 9.80 -21.19
CA ASP A 263 -12.96 8.97 -21.01
C ASP A 263 -12.63 7.51 -21.39
N GLY A 264 -12.49 6.66 -20.39
CA GLY A 264 -12.21 5.24 -20.57
C GLY A 264 -13.30 4.42 -21.27
N TYR A 265 -14.51 4.96 -21.44
CA TYR A 265 -15.56 4.33 -22.23
C TYR A 265 -15.38 4.56 -23.73
N LYS A 266 -14.66 5.61 -24.13
CA LYS A 266 -14.46 6.00 -25.54
C LYS A 266 -13.10 5.64 -26.08
N GLN A 267 -12.10 5.53 -25.19
CA GLN A 267 -10.73 5.19 -25.56
C GLN A 267 -10.10 4.29 -24.52
N PRO A 268 -9.07 3.49 -24.87
CA PRO A 268 -8.35 2.68 -23.91
C PRO A 268 -7.72 3.50 -22.80
N MET A 269 -7.80 3.02 -21.56
CA MET A 269 -7.05 3.58 -20.44
C MET A 269 -5.56 3.28 -20.61
N ARG A 270 -4.72 4.14 -20.07
CA ARG A 270 -3.28 3.88 -19.95
C ARG A 270 -2.96 3.38 -18.54
N ILE A 271 -2.19 2.31 -18.43
CA ILE A 271 -1.73 1.73 -17.17
C ILE A 271 -0.22 1.52 -17.21
N TYR A 272 0.42 1.53 -16.03
CA TYR A 272 1.84 1.28 -15.86
C TYR A 272 2.12 0.53 -14.56
N PRO A 273 3.12 -0.38 -14.53
CA PRO A 273 3.50 -1.05 -13.28
C PRO A 273 4.16 -0.08 -12.29
N ALA A 274 3.77 -0.18 -11.02
CA ALA A 274 4.36 0.64 -9.96
C ALA A 274 4.65 -0.17 -8.69
N PRO A 275 5.71 0.17 -7.93
CA PRO A 275 5.95 -0.38 -6.60
C PRO A 275 4.73 -0.15 -5.71
N HIS A 276 4.25 -1.21 -5.04
CA HIS A 276 2.95 -1.18 -4.37
C HIS A 276 2.96 -1.72 -2.96
N TYR A 277 3.65 -2.83 -2.70
CA TYR A 277 3.59 -3.52 -1.43
C TYR A 277 4.95 -4.10 -1.05
N SER A 278 5.37 -3.91 0.21
CA SER A 278 6.54 -4.57 0.77
C SER A 278 6.13 -5.87 1.46
N MET A 279 6.57 -7.03 0.93
CA MET A 279 6.41 -8.32 1.62
C MET A 279 7.45 -8.50 2.71
N GLY A 280 8.57 -7.78 2.63
CA GLY A 280 9.54 -7.68 3.70
C GLY A 280 9.12 -6.67 4.78
N GLY A 281 9.78 -6.70 5.91
CA GLY A 281 9.52 -5.83 7.05
C GLY A 281 10.26 -6.29 8.29
N LEU A 282 9.86 -5.79 9.47
CA LEU A 282 10.42 -6.28 10.72
C LEU A 282 9.99 -7.73 10.96
N TRP A 283 10.94 -8.52 11.41
CA TRP A 283 10.66 -9.90 11.79
C TRP A 283 9.76 -9.93 13.04
N VAL A 284 8.77 -10.82 13.03
CA VAL A 284 7.90 -11.10 14.17
C VAL A 284 7.67 -12.61 14.31
N ASP A 285 7.37 -13.02 15.52
CA ASP A 285 6.85 -14.36 15.81
C ASP A 285 5.34 -14.46 15.52
N TYR A 286 4.74 -15.61 15.83
CA TYR A 286 3.29 -15.82 15.65
C TYR A 286 2.42 -14.96 16.57
N ASN A 287 3.00 -14.30 17.57
CA ASN A 287 2.32 -13.37 18.48
C ASN A 287 2.41 -11.92 17.97
N CYS A 288 2.94 -11.68 16.79
CA CYS A 288 3.27 -10.38 16.24
C CYS A 288 4.33 -9.61 17.06
N MET A 289 5.08 -10.26 17.94
CA MET A 289 6.17 -9.63 18.70
C MET A 289 7.50 -9.81 17.97
N SER A 290 8.30 -8.73 17.92
CA SER A 290 9.63 -8.76 17.32
C SER A 290 10.63 -9.49 18.24
N ASN A 291 11.90 -9.62 17.79
CA ASN A 291 12.99 -10.09 18.66
C ASN A 291 13.35 -9.10 19.79
N VAL A 292 12.86 -7.86 19.75
CA VAL A 292 12.95 -6.89 20.84
C VAL A 292 11.69 -7.04 21.69
N PRO A 293 11.76 -7.55 22.92
CA PRO A 293 10.60 -7.71 23.78
C PRO A 293 9.81 -6.41 23.94
N GLY A 294 8.48 -6.49 24.00
CA GLY A 294 7.62 -5.31 24.10
C GLY A 294 7.39 -4.55 22.80
N LEU A 295 8.09 -4.90 21.72
CA LEU A 295 7.86 -4.33 20.37
C LEU A 295 7.02 -5.30 19.54
N PHE A 296 5.77 -4.91 19.25
CA PHE A 296 4.86 -5.60 18.34
C PHE A 296 4.80 -4.90 16.99
N VAL A 297 4.65 -5.66 15.90
CA VAL A 297 4.60 -5.09 14.56
C VAL A 297 3.47 -5.74 13.77
N LEU A 298 2.57 -4.92 13.22
CA LEU A 298 1.33 -5.38 12.59
C LEU A 298 1.26 -4.99 11.11
N GLY A 299 0.54 -5.81 10.35
CA GLY A 299 0.26 -5.56 8.94
C GLY A 299 1.52 -5.47 8.10
N GLU A 300 1.52 -4.57 7.12
CA GLU A 300 2.62 -4.43 6.15
C GLU A 300 3.95 -3.93 6.77
N ALA A 301 3.97 -3.47 8.02
CA ALA A 301 5.19 -3.12 8.72
C ALA A 301 6.03 -4.35 9.12
N ASN A 302 5.39 -5.52 9.31
CA ASN A 302 6.09 -6.77 9.54
C ASN A 302 6.40 -7.50 8.21
N PHE A 303 7.26 -8.52 8.26
CA PHE A 303 7.74 -9.25 7.08
C PHE A 303 6.69 -10.15 6.41
N SER A 304 5.53 -10.29 7.02
CA SER A 304 4.35 -10.98 6.53
C SER A 304 4.52 -12.49 6.20
N VAL A 305 3.38 -13.15 5.98
CA VAL A 305 3.29 -14.56 5.57
C VAL A 305 3.20 -14.73 4.04
N HIS A 306 3.39 -13.65 3.28
CA HIS A 306 3.14 -13.66 1.83
C HIS A 306 4.30 -14.23 1.00
N GLY A 307 5.48 -14.43 1.60
CA GLY A 307 6.66 -14.86 0.86
C GLY A 307 7.09 -13.82 -0.19
N ALA A 308 7.56 -14.29 -1.34
CA ALA A 308 8.09 -13.44 -2.40
C ALA A 308 7.02 -12.81 -3.31
N ASN A 309 5.77 -13.26 -3.25
CA ASN A 309 4.69 -12.74 -4.09
C ASN A 309 3.32 -12.86 -3.40
N ARG A 310 2.69 -11.73 -3.13
CA ARG A 310 1.43 -11.64 -2.42
C ARG A 310 0.23 -11.81 -3.37
N LEU A 311 -0.75 -12.59 -2.98
CA LEU A 311 -2.05 -12.66 -3.67
C LEU A 311 -2.86 -11.38 -3.45
N GLY A 312 -3.67 -11.02 -4.43
CA GLY A 312 -4.59 -9.88 -4.33
C GLY A 312 -5.50 -9.99 -3.10
N ALA A 313 -5.82 -8.86 -2.47
CA ALA A 313 -6.62 -8.70 -1.25
C ALA A 313 -6.03 -9.29 0.05
N SER A 314 -4.95 -10.07 0.00
CA SER A 314 -4.37 -10.70 1.19
C SER A 314 -3.71 -9.72 2.17
N ALA A 315 -3.28 -8.53 1.71
CA ALA A 315 -2.70 -7.52 2.61
C ALA A 315 -3.69 -6.99 3.64
N LEU A 316 -4.88 -6.61 3.18
CA LEU A 316 -5.93 -6.15 4.09
C LEU A 316 -6.38 -7.27 5.03
N MET A 317 -6.46 -8.50 4.52
CA MET A 317 -6.81 -9.65 5.35
C MET A 317 -5.76 -9.90 6.44
N GLN A 318 -4.46 -9.81 6.13
CA GLN A 318 -3.39 -9.91 7.14
C GLN A 318 -3.51 -8.84 8.21
N GLY A 319 -3.58 -7.55 7.82
CA GLY A 319 -3.67 -6.46 8.79
C GLY A 319 -4.92 -6.55 9.68
N LEU A 320 -6.04 -7.01 9.15
CA LEU A 320 -7.25 -7.26 9.92
C LEU A 320 -7.08 -8.46 10.86
N ALA A 321 -6.44 -9.55 10.42
CA ALA A 321 -6.16 -10.72 11.26
C ALA A 321 -5.23 -10.35 12.41
N ASP A 322 -4.13 -9.66 12.13
CA ASP A 322 -3.19 -9.19 13.14
C ASP A 322 -3.89 -8.29 14.18
N GLY A 323 -4.71 -7.34 13.72
CA GLY A 323 -5.36 -6.36 14.58
C GLY A 323 -6.57 -6.88 15.37
N TYR A 324 -7.37 -7.79 14.81
CA TYR A 324 -8.60 -8.27 15.45
C TYR A 324 -8.44 -9.60 16.17
N PHE A 325 -7.54 -10.48 15.70
CA PHE A 325 -7.47 -11.85 16.19
C PHE A 325 -6.15 -12.21 16.88
N VAL A 326 -5.05 -11.51 16.59
CA VAL A 326 -3.75 -11.83 17.17
C VAL A 326 -3.44 -10.88 18.33
N ILE A 327 -3.24 -9.59 18.04
CA ILE A 327 -2.72 -8.63 19.03
C ILE A 327 -3.58 -8.47 20.29
N PRO A 328 -4.91 -8.52 20.27
CA PRO A 328 -5.70 -8.36 21.48
C PRO A 328 -5.39 -9.42 22.56
N TYR A 329 -5.03 -10.62 22.13
CA TYR A 329 -4.68 -11.72 23.04
C TYR A 329 -3.20 -11.71 23.39
N THR A 330 -2.33 -11.52 22.43
CA THR A 330 -0.87 -11.65 22.63
C THR A 330 -0.30 -10.49 23.43
N ILE A 331 -0.79 -9.26 23.23
CA ILE A 331 -0.39 -8.12 24.04
C ILE A 331 -0.90 -8.25 25.48
N ALA A 332 -2.12 -8.76 25.69
CA ALA A 332 -2.64 -8.99 27.02
C ALA A 332 -1.80 -10.03 27.78
N GLY A 333 -1.40 -11.12 27.10
CA GLY A 333 -0.49 -12.12 27.64
C GLY A 333 0.86 -11.54 28.03
N TYR A 334 1.43 -10.68 27.18
CA TYR A 334 2.70 -9.97 27.46
C TYR A 334 2.55 -9.01 28.65
N LEU A 335 1.52 -8.16 28.66
CA LEU A 335 1.30 -7.17 29.71
C LEU A 335 1.05 -7.81 31.10
N ALA A 336 0.55 -9.04 31.13
CA ALA A 336 0.41 -9.79 32.40
C ALA A 336 1.77 -10.15 33.04
N THR A 337 2.87 -10.05 32.27
CA THR A 337 4.24 -10.36 32.76
C THR A 337 5.06 -9.11 33.11
N VAL A 338 4.52 -7.92 32.94
CA VAL A 338 5.22 -6.65 33.21
C VAL A 338 4.55 -5.87 34.32
N THR A 339 5.31 -5.05 35.05
CA THR A 339 4.79 -4.10 36.00
C THR A 339 4.33 -2.85 35.28
N PRO A 340 3.04 -2.51 35.29
CA PRO A 340 2.54 -1.34 34.57
C PRO A 340 3.17 -0.03 35.06
N GLY A 341 3.67 0.77 34.09
CA GLY A 341 4.24 2.09 34.38
C GLY A 341 5.58 2.08 35.12
N GLU A 342 6.28 0.93 35.15
CA GLU A 342 7.61 0.81 35.77
C GLU A 342 8.64 1.76 35.14
N VAL A 343 8.55 1.96 33.80
CA VAL A 343 9.43 2.87 33.07
C VAL A 343 8.57 3.97 32.45
N GLN A 344 8.90 5.22 32.74
CA GLN A 344 8.20 6.41 32.22
C GLN A 344 9.18 7.31 31.43
N ASP A 345 8.69 8.43 30.91
CA ASP A 345 9.46 9.33 30.02
C ASP A 345 10.52 10.20 30.73
N ASP A 346 10.57 10.13 32.06
CA ASP A 346 11.65 10.70 32.89
C ASP A 346 12.89 9.77 32.96
N HIS A 347 12.80 8.53 32.51
CA HIS A 347 13.94 7.61 32.45
C HIS A 347 15.06 8.13 31.53
N ALA A 348 16.33 7.91 31.92
CA ALA A 348 17.51 8.44 31.24
C ALA A 348 17.56 8.10 29.73
N GLU A 349 17.12 6.91 29.32
CA GLU A 349 17.12 6.51 27.91
C GLU A 349 16.14 7.35 27.05
N PHE A 350 15.05 7.87 27.62
CA PHE A 350 14.18 8.83 26.91
C PHE A 350 14.86 10.18 26.69
N THR A 351 15.54 10.68 27.72
CA THR A 351 16.33 11.92 27.61
C THR A 351 17.42 11.78 26.55
N LYS A 352 18.19 10.69 26.63
CA LYS A 352 19.25 10.38 25.67
C LYS A 352 18.72 10.28 24.23
N SER A 353 17.56 9.61 24.02
CA SER A 353 16.94 9.51 22.69
C SER A 353 16.55 10.89 22.14
N ARG A 354 15.96 11.78 22.97
CA ARG A 354 15.64 13.15 22.56
C ARG A 354 16.88 13.95 22.18
N GLU A 355 17.94 13.85 22.98
CA GLU A 355 19.23 14.53 22.73
C GLU A 355 19.90 14.04 21.45
N GLU A 356 19.93 12.72 21.21
CA GLU A 356 20.48 12.12 19.99
C GLU A 356 19.70 12.58 18.74
N VAL A 357 18.37 12.62 18.81
CA VAL A 357 17.52 13.08 17.72
C VAL A 357 17.75 14.57 17.46
N GLN A 358 17.73 15.39 18.51
CA GLN A 358 17.98 16.83 18.38
C GLN A 358 19.37 17.10 17.81
N GLY A 359 20.40 16.43 18.31
CA GLY A 359 21.76 16.56 17.81
C GLY A 359 21.92 16.20 16.32
N GLN A 360 21.15 15.21 15.82
CA GLN A 360 21.10 14.90 14.39
C GLN A 360 20.45 16.03 13.58
N ILE A 361 19.36 16.61 14.09
CA ILE A 361 18.68 17.75 13.45
C ILE A 361 19.63 18.96 13.42
N ASP A 362 20.25 19.31 14.53
CA ASP A 362 21.18 20.44 14.64
C ASP A 362 22.38 20.26 13.69
N LYS A 363 22.90 19.05 13.59
CA LYS A 363 23.95 18.72 12.63
C LYS A 363 23.50 18.95 11.19
N MET A 364 22.30 18.51 10.82
CA MET A 364 21.76 18.72 9.47
C MET A 364 21.53 20.22 9.20
N MET A 365 20.99 20.94 10.18
CA MET A 365 20.72 22.39 10.06
C MET A 365 22.02 23.23 10.00
N SER A 366 23.13 22.72 10.52
CA SER A 366 24.43 23.39 10.43
C SER A 366 25.15 23.24 9.09
N ILE A 367 24.64 22.39 8.19
CA ILE A 367 25.24 22.17 6.88
C ILE A 367 24.96 23.37 5.99
N ASN A 368 26.02 24.10 5.65
CA ASN A 368 25.99 25.23 4.73
C ASN A 368 26.68 24.83 3.43
N GLY A 369 25.92 24.61 2.38
CA GLY A 369 26.43 24.28 1.05
C GLY A 369 25.96 25.28 -0.01
N SER A 370 26.70 25.35 -1.10
CA SER A 370 26.33 26.14 -2.28
C SER A 370 25.32 25.43 -3.19
N LYS A 371 25.02 24.15 -2.94
CA LYS A 371 24.04 23.37 -3.71
C LYS A 371 22.77 23.18 -2.90
N THR A 372 21.64 23.55 -3.47
CA THR A 372 20.31 23.20 -2.94
C THR A 372 19.96 21.76 -3.33
N PRO A 373 19.21 21.04 -2.49
CA PRO A 373 18.61 19.76 -2.92
C PRO A 373 17.74 20.01 -4.15
N SER A 374 17.98 19.27 -5.20
CA SER A 374 17.20 19.33 -6.46
C SER A 374 16.01 18.39 -6.39
#